data_a19eea278a55b9267f8aa3b6b768fe11
#
_entry.id   a19eea278a55b9267f8aa3b6b768fe11
#
_cell.length_a   1.000
_cell.length_b   1.000
_cell.length_c   1.000
_cell.angle_alpha   90.00
_cell.angle_beta   90.00
_cell.angle_gamma   90.00
#
_symmetry.space_group_name_H-M   'P 1'
#
loop_
_entity.id
_entity.type
_entity.pdbx_description
1 polymer ?
#
loop_
_entity_poly.entity_id
_entity_poly.type
_entity_poly.pdbx_seq_one_letter_code
_entity_poly.pdbx_strand_id
1 'polypeptide(L)'
;MVYLVDSYFANQPAMVARLGARTSDVVRYVDATDEPTTDGIDAITSELRGLLTGLPATIVGFGGGTTMDTAKAVANLLTNTGGAADYQGWDLVKVAAVHKIAVPTISGTGSEATRTCVMTNTKTGLKLGMNSDYTIFDQMVLDPDLTASVPRDQYFYTGMDAYIHCVEALAGSYRNAVGDAYSRETVNLCRQVFLADDMMSAEAREQLMVASYLGGCAIATSYVGLVHPFSAGLSVVLGLHHCIANCIALNALGEFYPAEHAEFQTMMNKQKVSLPVGVCANLSDEQYQRLVAATVVHAKPLTNALGPSFRDVLTDERVTEIFRRM
;
A
#
# COMPACT_ATOMS: atom_id res chain seq x y z
N MET A 1 4.36 25.81 1.74
CA MET A 1 4.25 24.34 1.57
C MET A 1 2.85 23.88 1.96
N VAL A 2 2.47 22.67 1.55
CA VAL A 2 1.23 22.02 2.01
C VAL A 2 1.62 20.74 2.74
N TYR A 3 1.08 20.55 3.95
CA TYR A 3 1.24 19.33 4.74
C TYR A 3 -0.09 18.57 4.72
N LEU A 4 -0.10 17.37 4.17
CA LEU A 4 -1.19 16.43 4.28
C LEU A 4 -0.84 15.48 5.44
N VAL A 5 -1.59 15.61 6.53
CA VAL A 5 -1.28 14.96 7.81
C VAL A 5 -2.39 13.95 8.11
N ASP A 6 -2.02 12.73 8.47
CA ASP A 6 -2.98 11.73 8.94
C ASP A 6 -3.81 12.27 10.11
N SER A 7 -5.13 12.14 10.03
CA SER A 7 -6.07 12.62 11.06
C SER A 7 -5.81 12.00 12.44
N TYR A 8 -5.14 10.85 12.51
CA TYR A 8 -4.65 10.26 13.76
C TYR A 8 -3.82 11.24 14.59
N PHE A 9 -3.08 12.14 13.94
CA PHE A 9 -2.24 13.13 14.60
C PHE A 9 -2.96 14.44 14.95
N ALA A 10 -4.25 14.59 14.61
CA ALA A 10 -5.00 15.83 14.91
C ALA A 10 -5.02 16.17 16.42
N ASN A 11 -5.01 15.15 17.27
CA ASN A 11 -4.98 15.31 18.72
C ASN A 11 -3.56 15.19 19.31
N GLN A 12 -2.52 15.24 18.48
CA GLN A 12 -1.11 15.12 18.87
C GLN A 12 -0.29 16.35 18.42
N PRO A 13 -0.60 17.57 18.92
CA PRO A 13 0.00 18.80 18.42
C PRO A 13 1.51 18.84 18.57
N ALA A 14 2.08 18.18 19.57
CA ALA A 14 3.51 18.09 19.77
C ALA A 14 4.20 17.30 18.65
N MET A 15 3.54 16.28 18.11
CA MET A 15 4.05 15.50 16.97
C MET A 15 3.98 16.32 15.68
N VAL A 16 2.84 16.97 15.42
CA VAL A 16 2.66 17.83 14.24
C VAL A 16 3.62 19.03 14.26
N ALA A 17 3.93 19.59 15.45
CA ALA A 17 4.89 20.67 15.60
C ALA A 17 6.31 20.30 15.13
N ARG A 18 6.69 19.01 15.16
CA ARG A 18 7.99 18.54 14.63
C ARG A 18 8.13 18.76 13.14
N LEU A 19 7.03 18.89 12.38
CA LEU A 19 7.05 19.22 10.96
C LEU A 19 7.57 20.64 10.67
N GLY A 20 7.58 21.52 11.68
CA GLY A 20 8.09 22.89 11.55
C GLY A 20 7.28 23.74 10.55
N ALA A 21 5.99 23.45 10.38
CA ALA A 21 5.11 24.21 9.49
C ALA A 21 5.07 25.69 9.90
N ARG A 22 5.17 26.59 8.92
CA ARG A 22 5.12 28.04 9.12
C ARG A 22 3.66 28.51 9.10
N THR A 23 3.40 29.71 9.58
CA THR A 23 2.06 30.34 9.54
C THR A 23 1.54 30.55 8.11
N SER A 24 2.43 30.60 7.12
CA SER A 24 2.09 30.72 5.70
C SER A 24 1.86 29.36 5.02
N ASP A 25 2.14 28.26 5.69
CA ASP A 25 1.96 26.92 5.15
C ASP A 25 0.53 26.42 5.44
N VAL A 26 0.03 25.53 4.58
CA VAL A 26 -1.27 24.88 4.77
C VAL A 26 -1.05 23.54 5.45
N VAL A 27 -1.72 23.29 6.55
CA VAL A 27 -1.80 21.96 7.19
C VAL A 27 -3.22 21.45 7.04
N ARG A 28 -3.37 20.32 6.33
CA ARG A 28 -4.65 19.70 6.04
C ARG A 28 -4.63 18.25 6.55
N TYR A 29 -5.56 17.93 7.46
CA TYR A 29 -5.70 16.57 7.95
C TYR A 29 -6.45 15.70 6.94
N VAL A 30 -5.94 14.49 6.72
CA VAL A 30 -6.49 13.47 5.82
C VAL A 30 -7.09 12.37 6.67
N ASP A 31 -8.34 12.02 6.41
CA ASP A 31 -8.95 10.84 7.00
C ASP A 31 -8.30 9.60 6.38
N ALA A 32 -7.58 8.84 7.21
CA ALA A 32 -6.87 7.63 6.83
C ALA A 32 -7.53 6.37 7.43
N THR A 33 -8.77 6.48 7.89
CA THR A 33 -9.56 5.34 8.41
C THR A 33 -9.77 4.29 7.32
N ASP A 34 -10.04 4.76 6.10
CA ASP A 34 -10.18 3.92 4.90
C ASP A 34 -9.14 4.31 3.84
N GLU A 35 -9.13 3.56 2.75
CA GLU A 35 -8.27 3.85 1.61
C GLU A 35 -8.71 5.12 0.87
N PRO A 36 -7.78 5.80 0.17
CA PRO A 36 -8.14 7.00 -0.58
C PRO A 36 -9.20 6.68 -1.64
N THR A 37 -10.12 7.61 -1.85
CA THR A 37 -11.08 7.55 -2.94
C THR A 37 -10.77 8.60 -4.00
N THR A 38 -11.17 8.34 -5.26
CA THR A 38 -11.00 9.31 -6.34
C THR A 38 -11.68 10.64 -6.02
N ASP A 39 -12.91 10.60 -5.50
CA ASP A 39 -13.68 11.81 -5.15
C ASP A 39 -13.05 12.55 -3.95
N GLY A 40 -12.49 11.83 -2.97
CA GLY A 40 -11.80 12.44 -1.84
C GLY A 40 -10.51 13.16 -2.27
N ILE A 41 -9.75 12.57 -3.17
CA ILE A 41 -8.54 13.20 -3.75
C ILE A 41 -8.92 14.44 -4.56
N ASP A 42 -9.98 14.36 -5.39
CA ASP A 42 -10.47 15.49 -6.18
C ASP A 42 -10.95 16.63 -5.28
N ALA A 43 -11.64 16.32 -4.18
CA ALA A 43 -12.09 17.31 -3.20
C ALA A 43 -10.91 18.04 -2.55
N ILE A 44 -9.89 17.31 -2.07
CA ILE A 44 -8.67 17.91 -1.49
C ILE A 44 -7.94 18.77 -2.52
N THR A 45 -7.80 18.29 -3.76
CA THR A 45 -7.14 19.03 -4.84
C THR A 45 -7.89 20.34 -5.14
N SER A 46 -9.23 20.30 -5.21
CA SER A 46 -10.08 21.47 -5.44
C SER A 46 -9.98 22.48 -4.30
N GLU A 47 -10.02 22.00 -3.05
CA GLU A 47 -9.82 22.82 -1.85
C GLU A 47 -8.49 23.57 -1.92
N LEU A 48 -7.41 22.87 -2.20
CA LEU A 48 -6.07 23.47 -2.30
C LEU A 48 -5.96 24.47 -3.45
N ARG A 49 -6.56 24.20 -4.60
CA ARG A 49 -6.61 25.17 -5.71
C ARG A 49 -7.34 26.46 -5.34
N GLY A 50 -8.35 26.36 -4.47
CA GLY A 50 -9.10 27.51 -3.95
C GLY A 50 -8.35 28.31 -2.88
N LEU A 51 -7.53 27.66 -2.07
CA LEU A 51 -6.77 28.29 -0.98
C LEU A 51 -5.46 28.91 -1.44
N LEU A 52 -4.82 28.33 -2.45
CA LEU A 52 -3.48 28.71 -2.88
C LEU A 52 -3.54 29.73 -4.03
N THR A 53 -2.67 30.72 -3.99
CA THR A 53 -2.53 31.71 -5.09
C THR A 53 -1.72 31.20 -6.27
N GLY A 54 -1.19 29.99 -6.19
CA GLY A 54 -0.37 29.32 -7.21
C GLY A 54 0.06 27.92 -6.75
N LEU A 55 0.89 27.25 -7.49
CA LEU A 55 1.40 25.93 -7.09
C LEU A 55 2.22 26.03 -5.79
N PRO A 56 2.02 25.15 -4.82
CA PRO A 56 2.86 25.09 -3.63
C PRO A 56 4.28 24.64 -4.02
N ALA A 57 5.29 25.11 -3.31
CA ALA A 57 6.67 24.67 -3.55
C ALA A 57 6.85 23.16 -3.26
N THR A 58 6.09 22.63 -2.29
CA THR A 58 6.23 21.23 -1.85
C THR A 58 4.93 20.76 -1.21
N ILE A 59 4.58 19.49 -1.44
CA ILE A 59 3.60 18.74 -0.66
C ILE A 59 4.33 17.76 0.25
N VAL A 60 4.02 17.77 1.54
CA VAL A 60 4.55 16.83 2.53
C VAL A 60 3.42 15.88 2.92
N GLY A 61 3.61 14.57 2.71
CA GLY A 61 2.75 13.54 3.27
C GLY A 61 3.31 13.08 4.61
N PHE A 62 2.52 13.17 5.69
CA PHE A 62 2.87 12.73 7.03
C PHE A 62 1.81 11.75 7.54
N GLY A 63 2.09 10.45 7.49
CA GLY A 63 1.12 9.42 7.84
C GLY A 63 1.45 8.04 7.29
N GLY A 64 0.45 7.17 7.23
CA GLY A 64 0.53 5.85 6.63
C GLY A 64 0.32 5.85 5.11
N GLY A 65 0.16 4.67 4.52
CA GLY A 65 0.00 4.48 3.08
C GLY A 65 -1.11 5.33 2.46
N THR A 66 -2.28 5.41 3.10
CA THR A 66 -3.41 6.25 2.65
C THR A 66 -3.02 7.72 2.51
N THR A 67 -2.32 8.27 3.50
CA THR A 67 -1.87 9.67 3.47
C THR A 67 -0.77 9.88 2.43
N MET A 68 0.16 8.92 2.30
CA MET A 68 1.19 8.96 1.26
C MET A 68 0.57 8.95 -0.14
N ASP A 69 -0.35 8.03 -0.39
CA ASP A 69 -1.00 7.90 -1.69
C ASP A 69 -1.86 9.12 -2.03
N THR A 70 -2.55 9.70 -1.03
CA THR A 70 -3.27 10.97 -1.18
C THR A 70 -2.29 12.10 -1.56
N ALA A 71 -1.14 12.20 -0.90
CA ALA A 71 -0.15 13.24 -1.18
C ALA A 71 0.41 13.15 -2.62
N LYS A 72 0.70 11.93 -3.08
CA LYS A 72 1.13 11.67 -4.46
C LYS A 72 0.07 12.08 -5.48
N ALA A 73 -1.16 11.62 -5.28
CA ALA A 73 -2.27 11.90 -6.20
C ALA A 73 -2.58 13.40 -6.28
N VAL A 74 -2.68 14.07 -5.13
CA VAL A 74 -2.90 15.53 -5.07
C VAL A 74 -1.76 16.29 -5.75
N ALA A 75 -0.50 15.90 -5.52
CA ALA A 75 0.65 16.54 -6.16
C ALA A 75 0.60 16.43 -7.69
N ASN A 76 0.19 15.26 -8.21
CA ASN A 76 -0.02 15.05 -9.63
C ASN A 76 -1.18 15.90 -10.17
N LEU A 77 -2.33 15.91 -9.49
CA LEU A 77 -3.51 16.62 -9.96
C LEU A 77 -3.36 18.15 -9.91
N LEU A 78 -2.52 18.70 -9.04
CA LEU A 78 -2.26 20.14 -9.03
C LEU A 78 -1.62 20.65 -10.33
N THR A 79 -0.89 19.79 -11.03
CA THR A 79 -0.21 20.12 -12.29
C THR A 79 -0.86 19.53 -13.53
N ASN A 80 -1.74 18.54 -13.36
CA ASN A 80 -2.44 17.86 -14.43
C ASN A 80 -3.95 18.19 -14.37
N THR A 81 -4.61 18.22 -15.52
CA THR A 81 -6.05 18.52 -15.65
C THR A 81 -6.89 17.25 -15.51
N GLY A 82 -8.17 17.38 -15.18
CA GLY A 82 -9.07 16.26 -14.95
C GLY A 82 -9.15 15.85 -13.48
N GLY A 83 -9.70 14.68 -13.21
CA GLY A 83 -9.86 14.11 -11.87
C GLY A 83 -8.99 12.88 -11.63
N ALA A 84 -8.93 12.41 -10.40
CA ALA A 84 -8.11 11.26 -9.99
C ALA A 84 -8.46 9.98 -10.77
N ALA A 85 -9.74 9.79 -11.08
CA ALA A 85 -10.21 8.63 -11.85
C ALA A 85 -9.62 8.57 -13.28
N ASP A 86 -9.27 9.71 -13.88
CA ASP A 86 -8.73 9.78 -15.25
C ASP A 86 -7.28 9.24 -15.31
N TYR A 87 -6.63 9.15 -14.16
CA TYR A 87 -5.22 8.73 -14.04
C TYR A 87 -5.05 7.31 -13.47
N GLN A 88 -6.14 6.61 -13.19
CA GLN A 88 -6.07 5.21 -12.78
C GLN A 88 -5.63 4.34 -13.96
N GLY A 89 -4.39 3.89 -13.91
CA GLY A 89 -3.76 3.11 -14.99
C GLY A 89 -2.25 3.25 -14.98
N TRP A 90 -1.63 3.07 -16.14
CA TRP A 90 -0.19 3.07 -16.30
C TRP A 90 0.25 4.24 -17.16
N ASP A 91 1.15 5.09 -16.63
CA ASP A 91 1.82 6.19 -17.32
C ASP A 91 0.87 7.23 -17.96
N LEU A 92 -0.27 7.46 -17.29
CA LEU A 92 -1.27 8.42 -17.74
C LEU A 92 -0.95 9.86 -17.32
N VAL A 93 -0.19 10.08 -16.24
CA VAL A 93 0.27 11.40 -15.80
C VAL A 93 1.27 11.94 -16.83
N LYS A 94 1.05 13.14 -17.34
CA LYS A 94 1.84 13.71 -18.46
C LYS A 94 2.74 14.87 -18.04
N VAL A 95 2.37 15.59 -16.99
CA VAL A 95 3.11 16.74 -16.48
C VAL A 95 3.70 16.38 -15.12
N ALA A 96 4.95 16.77 -14.87
CA ALA A 96 5.61 16.53 -13.60
C ALA A 96 4.76 17.09 -12.43
N ALA A 97 4.67 16.31 -11.38
CA ALA A 97 3.96 16.69 -10.16
C ALA A 97 4.63 17.85 -9.42
N VAL A 98 3.91 18.46 -8.50
CA VAL A 98 4.53 19.30 -7.46
C VAL A 98 5.54 18.45 -6.69
N HIS A 99 6.68 19.06 -6.28
CA HIS A 99 7.69 18.40 -5.44
C HIS A 99 7.05 17.79 -4.19
N LYS A 100 7.44 16.57 -3.82
CA LYS A 100 6.81 15.76 -2.77
C LYS A 100 7.84 15.24 -1.78
N ILE A 101 7.50 15.32 -0.48
CA ILE A 101 8.28 14.74 0.62
C ILE A 101 7.42 13.73 1.36
N ALA A 102 7.93 12.52 1.57
CA ALA A 102 7.30 11.49 2.38
C ALA A 102 7.85 11.50 3.80
N VAL A 103 6.95 11.39 4.79
CA VAL A 103 7.29 11.15 6.20
C VAL A 103 6.38 10.03 6.70
N PRO A 104 6.73 8.75 6.43
CA PRO A 104 5.91 7.62 6.82
C PRO A 104 5.90 7.44 8.34
N THR A 105 4.72 7.14 8.89
CA THR A 105 4.49 6.90 10.32
C THR A 105 4.11 5.46 10.62
N ILE A 106 4.12 4.61 9.60
CA ILE A 106 3.93 3.16 9.67
C ILE A 106 4.83 2.52 8.63
N SER A 107 5.33 1.31 8.90
CA SER A 107 6.27 0.61 8.02
C SER A 107 5.63 -0.62 7.39
N GLY A 108 5.78 -0.79 6.07
CA GLY A 108 5.31 -1.96 5.35
C GLY A 108 4.80 -1.69 3.95
N THR A 109 3.96 -0.67 3.73
CA THR A 109 3.37 -0.38 2.42
C THR A 109 4.41 0.03 1.37
N GLY A 110 5.54 0.59 1.80
CA GLY A 110 6.57 1.11 0.90
C GLY A 110 6.08 2.23 -0.02
N SER A 111 4.92 2.84 0.30
CA SER A 111 4.35 3.90 -0.53
C SER A 111 5.32 5.06 -0.70
N GLU A 112 6.20 5.31 0.26
CA GLU A 112 7.26 6.32 0.18
C GLU A 112 8.24 6.09 -0.97
N ALA A 113 8.36 4.85 -1.48
CA ALA A 113 9.30 4.46 -2.54
C ALA A 113 8.62 3.98 -3.84
N THR A 114 7.32 3.70 -3.81
CA THR A 114 6.61 3.18 -4.98
C THR A 114 6.28 4.26 -6.00
N ARG A 115 6.15 3.85 -7.28
CA ARG A 115 5.69 4.70 -8.37
C ARG A 115 4.17 4.70 -8.55
N THR A 116 3.44 4.18 -7.57
CA THR A 116 1.98 4.08 -7.59
C THR A 116 1.36 4.79 -6.40
N CYS A 117 0.18 5.34 -6.55
CA CYS A 117 -0.76 5.59 -5.48
C CYS A 117 -2.08 4.90 -5.80
N VAL A 118 -2.58 4.14 -4.82
CA VAL A 118 -3.77 3.31 -4.99
C VAL A 118 -4.99 4.03 -4.42
N MET A 119 -6.10 3.99 -5.16
CA MET A 119 -7.34 4.63 -4.74
C MET A 119 -8.56 3.86 -5.24
N THR A 120 -9.63 3.90 -4.48
CA THR A 120 -10.91 3.32 -4.88
C THR A 120 -11.70 4.31 -5.72
N ASN A 121 -12.08 3.89 -6.93
CA ASN A 121 -12.97 4.66 -7.78
C ASN A 121 -14.41 4.51 -7.30
N THR A 122 -15.00 5.58 -6.81
CA THR A 122 -16.34 5.57 -6.21
C THR A 122 -17.45 5.22 -7.20
N LYS A 123 -17.22 5.46 -8.51
CA LYS A 123 -18.21 5.18 -9.56
C LYS A 123 -18.19 3.72 -10.02
N THR A 124 -17.00 3.13 -10.11
CA THR A 124 -16.82 1.73 -10.57
C THR A 124 -16.72 0.74 -9.44
N GLY A 125 -16.44 1.20 -8.22
CA GLY A 125 -16.15 0.37 -7.06
C GLY A 125 -14.81 -0.40 -7.18
N LEU A 126 -13.94 -0.04 -8.11
CA LEU A 126 -12.64 -0.71 -8.31
C LEU A 126 -11.50 0.04 -7.62
N LYS A 127 -10.60 -0.73 -7.03
CA LYS A 127 -9.36 -0.24 -6.43
C LYS A 127 -8.23 -0.37 -7.45
N LEU A 128 -7.76 0.76 -7.98
CA LEU A 128 -6.75 0.82 -9.03
C LEU A 128 -5.68 1.86 -8.71
N GLY A 129 -4.46 1.64 -9.22
CA GLY A 129 -3.33 2.55 -9.04
C GLY A 129 -3.25 3.63 -10.13
N MET A 130 -2.85 4.85 -9.73
CA MET A 130 -2.24 5.84 -10.60
C MET A 130 -0.74 5.53 -10.61
N ASN A 131 -0.25 4.96 -11.71
CA ASN A 131 1.12 4.48 -11.83
C ASN A 131 1.91 5.38 -12.79
N SER A 132 2.92 6.08 -12.28
CA SER A 132 3.76 6.97 -13.07
C SER A 132 5.06 7.28 -12.34
N ASP A 133 6.13 7.58 -13.08
CA ASP A 133 7.37 8.05 -12.48
C ASP A 133 7.17 9.41 -11.77
N TYR A 134 6.22 10.22 -12.23
CA TYR A 134 5.83 11.46 -11.55
C TYR A 134 5.12 11.26 -10.23
N THR A 135 4.71 10.03 -9.91
CA THR A 135 4.07 9.69 -8.63
C THR A 135 5.09 9.42 -7.51
N ILE A 136 6.36 9.12 -7.84
CA ILE A 136 7.42 8.87 -6.86
C ILE A 136 7.68 10.12 -6.03
N PHE A 137 7.90 9.96 -4.73
CA PHE A 137 8.35 11.04 -3.86
C PHE A 137 9.77 11.48 -4.22
N ASP A 138 10.01 12.79 -4.18
CA ASP A 138 11.32 13.37 -4.48
C ASP A 138 12.29 13.25 -3.30
N GLN A 139 11.75 13.23 -2.08
CA GLN A 139 12.49 13.06 -0.83
C GLN A 139 11.68 12.27 0.18
N MET A 140 12.36 11.66 1.13
CA MET A 140 11.75 10.99 2.28
C MET A 140 12.51 11.24 3.55
N VAL A 141 11.78 11.25 4.68
CA VAL A 141 12.33 11.31 6.03
C VAL A 141 11.88 10.05 6.75
N LEU A 142 12.81 9.16 7.00
CA LEU A 142 12.57 7.89 7.69
C LEU A 142 12.96 8.06 9.16
N ASP A 143 11.95 8.19 10.04
CA ASP A 143 12.10 8.31 11.49
C ASP A 143 11.37 7.15 12.17
N PRO A 144 12.09 6.10 12.60
CA PRO A 144 11.46 4.91 13.20
C PRO A 144 10.70 5.21 14.49
N ASP A 145 10.97 6.31 15.17
CA ASP A 145 10.22 6.69 16.37
C ASP A 145 8.78 7.08 16.08
N LEU A 146 8.47 7.48 14.85
CA LEU A 146 7.10 7.76 14.41
C LEU A 146 6.21 6.51 14.40
N THR A 147 6.81 5.31 14.36
CA THR A 147 6.08 4.03 14.36
C THR A 147 5.85 3.47 15.76
N ALA A 148 6.40 4.09 16.81
CA ALA A 148 6.40 3.56 18.18
C ALA A 148 5.00 3.39 18.79
N SER A 149 4.01 4.18 18.33
CA SER A 149 2.64 4.15 18.85
C SER A 149 1.68 3.29 18.01
N VAL A 150 2.15 2.63 16.96
CA VAL A 150 1.31 1.76 16.13
C VAL A 150 0.85 0.56 16.96
N PRO A 151 -0.45 0.21 16.94
CA PRO A 151 -0.94 -0.99 17.64
C PRO A 151 -0.21 -2.24 17.15
N ARG A 152 0.14 -3.13 18.08
CA ARG A 152 1.03 -4.28 17.85
C ARG A 152 0.61 -5.17 16.68
N ASP A 153 -0.66 -5.53 16.60
CA ASP A 153 -1.13 -6.41 15.53
C ASP A 153 -1.17 -5.67 14.18
N GLN A 154 -1.51 -4.37 14.20
CA GLN A 154 -1.44 -3.53 13.00
C GLN A 154 0.01 -3.37 12.51
N TYR A 155 0.97 -3.23 13.43
CA TYR A 155 2.40 -3.18 13.10
C TYR A 155 2.83 -4.48 12.38
N PHE A 156 2.38 -5.64 12.87
CA PHE A 156 2.64 -6.92 12.21
C PHE A 156 1.99 -6.97 10.80
N TYR A 157 0.69 -6.69 10.68
CA TYR A 157 0.01 -6.79 9.38
C TYR A 157 0.61 -5.86 8.35
N THR A 158 0.92 -4.62 8.76
CA THR A 158 1.51 -3.65 7.83
C THR A 158 2.94 -4.06 7.45
N GLY A 159 3.73 -4.52 8.41
CA GLY A 159 5.09 -4.99 8.10
C GLY A 159 5.12 -6.25 7.23
N MET A 160 4.12 -7.13 7.35
CA MET A 160 3.97 -8.26 6.45
C MET A 160 3.71 -7.85 5.00
N ASP A 161 3.16 -6.67 4.77
CA ASP A 161 2.99 -6.15 3.41
C ASP A 161 4.34 -6.02 2.68
N ALA A 162 5.38 -5.47 3.34
CA ALA A 162 6.74 -5.42 2.78
C ALA A 162 7.31 -6.82 2.48
N TYR A 163 7.07 -7.80 3.38
CA TYR A 163 7.46 -9.18 3.14
C TYR A 163 6.76 -9.76 1.91
N ILE A 164 5.44 -9.58 1.80
CA ILE A 164 4.62 -10.09 0.70
C ILE A 164 5.02 -9.44 -0.63
N HIS A 165 5.26 -8.12 -0.65
CA HIS A 165 5.80 -7.42 -1.83
C HIS A 165 7.01 -8.15 -2.40
N CYS A 166 7.95 -8.52 -1.53
CA CYS A 166 9.20 -9.11 -1.95
C CYS A 166 9.09 -10.60 -2.27
N VAL A 167 8.21 -11.34 -1.60
CA VAL A 167 7.87 -12.71 -1.96
C VAL A 167 7.32 -12.75 -3.39
N GLU A 168 6.36 -11.88 -3.70
CA GLU A 168 5.76 -11.81 -5.03
C GLU A 168 6.74 -11.31 -6.10
N ALA A 169 7.57 -10.31 -5.78
CA ALA A 169 8.59 -9.80 -6.70
C ALA A 169 9.64 -10.86 -7.06
N LEU A 170 10.07 -11.67 -6.07
CA LEU A 170 11.05 -12.75 -6.28
C LEU A 170 10.46 -13.96 -7.05
N ALA A 171 9.17 -14.20 -6.95
CA ALA A 171 8.49 -15.28 -7.66
C ALA A 171 8.04 -14.86 -9.07
N GLY A 172 7.96 -13.56 -9.36
CA GLY A 172 7.40 -13.01 -10.57
C GLY A 172 8.29 -13.13 -11.82
N SER A 173 7.67 -13.05 -12.98
CA SER A 173 8.36 -13.09 -14.29
C SER A 173 9.06 -11.77 -14.65
N TYR A 174 8.69 -10.65 -14.02
CA TYR A 174 9.31 -9.34 -14.23
C TYR A 174 10.51 -9.08 -13.30
N ARG A 175 10.91 -10.08 -12.53
CA ARG A 175 12.07 -9.95 -11.63
C ARG A 175 13.34 -9.57 -12.41
N ASN A 176 14.19 -8.81 -11.74
CA ASN A 176 15.48 -8.39 -12.27
C ASN A 176 16.50 -8.27 -11.13
N ALA A 177 17.79 -8.17 -11.46
CA ALA A 177 18.88 -8.17 -10.46
C ALA A 177 18.75 -7.05 -9.42
N VAL A 178 18.25 -5.87 -9.79
CA VAL A 178 18.06 -4.73 -8.88
C VAL A 178 16.89 -5.00 -7.93
N GLY A 179 15.73 -5.38 -8.45
CA GLY A 179 14.56 -5.76 -7.67
C GLY A 179 14.85 -6.96 -6.74
N ASP A 180 15.61 -7.95 -7.22
CA ASP A 180 16.06 -9.11 -6.43
C ASP A 180 16.94 -8.69 -5.24
N ALA A 181 17.84 -7.73 -5.43
CA ALA A 181 18.71 -7.23 -4.35
C ALA A 181 17.88 -6.56 -3.25
N TYR A 182 16.95 -5.68 -3.62
CA TYR A 182 16.02 -5.06 -2.67
C TYR A 182 15.13 -6.10 -1.98
N SER A 183 14.54 -7.01 -2.74
CA SER A 183 13.62 -8.00 -2.21
C SER A 183 14.27 -8.94 -1.20
N ARG A 184 15.48 -9.42 -1.50
CA ARG A 184 16.21 -10.32 -0.58
C ARG A 184 16.55 -9.66 0.74
N GLU A 185 16.98 -8.39 0.71
CA GLU A 185 17.28 -7.66 1.93
C GLU A 185 16.00 -7.34 2.71
N THR A 186 14.92 -6.94 2.05
CA THR A 186 13.62 -6.76 2.71
C THR A 186 13.17 -8.02 3.44
N VAL A 187 13.20 -9.18 2.76
CA VAL A 187 12.83 -10.46 3.37
C VAL A 187 13.72 -10.80 4.55
N ASN A 188 15.04 -10.55 4.44
CA ASN A 188 16.00 -10.74 5.53
C ASN A 188 15.66 -9.87 6.75
N LEU A 189 15.41 -8.58 6.56
CA LEU A 189 15.04 -7.65 7.63
C LEU A 189 13.69 -8.02 8.27
N CYS A 190 12.68 -8.38 7.47
CA CYS A 190 11.40 -8.86 7.99
C CYS A 190 11.57 -10.12 8.86
N ARG A 191 12.44 -11.05 8.47
CA ARG A 191 12.78 -12.22 9.28
C ARG A 191 13.38 -11.81 10.62
N GLN A 192 14.35 -10.89 10.60
CA GLN A 192 14.97 -10.40 11.84
C GLN A 192 13.93 -9.78 12.78
N VAL A 193 13.03 -8.97 12.25
CA VAL A 193 11.97 -8.30 13.04
C VAL A 193 10.95 -9.30 13.58
N PHE A 194 10.36 -10.13 12.72
CA PHE A 194 9.20 -10.94 13.11
C PHE A 194 9.56 -12.28 13.76
N LEU A 195 10.82 -12.69 13.74
CA LEU A 195 11.33 -13.81 14.53
C LEU A 195 12.02 -13.37 15.83
N ALA A 196 12.19 -12.06 16.06
CA ALA A 196 12.71 -11.53 17.31
C ALA A 196 11.73 -11.74 18.48
N ASP A 197 12.24 -11.62 19.71
CA ASP A 197 11.40 -11.69 20.91
C ASP A 197 10.52 -10.44 21.06
N ASP A 198 11.03 -9.27 20.68
CA ASP A 198 10.29 -8.01 20.63
C ASP A 198 10.39 -7.39 19.23
N MET A 199 9.35 -7.59 18.43
CA MET A 199 9.25 -7.02 17.07
C MET A 199 9.06 -5.51 17.05
N MET A 200 8.83 -4.87 18.21
CA MET A 200 8.61 -3.42 18.32
C MET A 200 9.75 -2.70 19.05
N SER A 201 10.86 -3.38 19.32
CA SER A 201 12.07 -2.73 19.85
C SER A 201 12.54 -1.60 18.93
N ALA A 202 13.34 -0.65 19.44
CA ALA A 202 13.86 0.45 18.63
C ALA A 202 14.61 -0.04 17.38
N GLU A 203 15.43 -1.09 17.55
CA GLU A 203 16.17 -1.73 16.46
C GLU A 203 15.21 -2.37 15.44
N ALA A 204 14.19 -3.10 15.90
CA ALA A 204 13.21 -3.73 15.02
C ALA A 204 12.40 -2.70 14.22
N ARG A 205 12.05 -1.55 14.83
CA ARG A 205 11.36 -0.46 14.13
C ARG A 205 12.23 0.16 13.04
N GLU A 206 13.53 0.37 13.31
CA GLU A 206 14.49 0.85 12.32
C GLU A 206 14.60 -0.15 11.16
N GLN A 207 14.80 -1.44 11.47
CA GLN A 207 14.89 -2.50 10.46
C GLN A 207 13.62 -2.60 9.60
N LEU A 208 12.44 -2.52 10.22
CA LEU A 208 11.19 -2.62 9.47
C LEU A 208 10.94 -1.39 8.60
N MET A 209 11.34 -0.21 9.05
CA MET A 209 11.23 1.01 8.24
C MET A 209 12.13 0.94 7.00
N VAL A 210 13.36 0.43 7.14
CA VAL A 210 14.24 0.16 6.01
C VAL A 210 13.65 -0.92 5.10
N ALA A 211 13.10 -2.00 5.67
CA ALA A 211 12.44 -3.05 4.90
C ALA A 211 11.24 -2.53 4.09
N SER A 212 10.42 -1.66 4.67
CA SER A 212 9.30 -0.98 3.97
C SER A 212 9.79 -0.23 2.74
N TYR A 213 10.79 0.62 2.92
CA TYR A 213 11.38 1.39 1.82
C TYR A 213 11.96 0.50 0.72
N LEU A 214 12.79 -0.49 1.07
CA LEU A 214 13.40 -1.40 0.10
C LEU A 214 12.34 -2.27 -0.60
N GLY A 215 11.30 -2.70 0.11
CA GLY A 215 10.15 -3.42 -0.45
C GLY A 215 9.41 -2.59 -1.49
N GLY A 216 9.19 -1.30 -1.21
CA GLY A 216 8.64 -0.35 -2.16
C GLY A 216 9.51 -0.19 -3.42
N CYS A 217 10.84 -0.08 -3.26
CA CYS A 217 11.78 -0.06 -4.37
C CYS A 217 11.72 -1.36 -5.20
N ALA A 218 11.59 -2.51 -4.53
CA ALA A 218 11.51 -3.81 -5.21
C ALA A 218 10.30 -3.89 -6.14
N ILE A 219 9.09 -3.58 -5.64
CA ILE A 219 7.89 -3.64 -6.46
C ILE A 219 7.77 -2.50 -7.48
N ALA A 220 8.47 -1.40 -7.28
CA ALA A 220 8.59 -0.35 -8.30
C ALA A 220 9.31 -0.86 -9.56
N THR A 221 10.19 -1.86 -9.43
CA THR A 221 10.96 -2.45 -10.52
C THR A 221 10.45 -3.81 -11.00
N SER A 222 9.92 -4.64 -10.09
CA SER A 222 9.58 -6.06 -10.35
C SER A 222 8.09 -6.38 -10.19
N TYR A 223 7.29 -5.42 -9.75
CA TYR A 223 5.84 -5.51 -9.52
C TYR A 223 5.44 -6.56 -8.45
N VAL A 224 4.22 -6.45 -7.97
CA VAL A 224 3.57 -7.46 -7.12
C VAL A 224 3.05 -8.64 -7.97
N GLY A 225 2.54 -9.68 -7.32
CA GLY A 225 2.08 -10.90 -7.97
C GLY A 225 0.62 -11.24 -7.65
N LEU A 226 0.41 -12.44 -7.07
CA LEU A 226 -0.92 -13.05 -6.92
C LEU A 226 -1.68 -12.57 -5.67
N VAL A 227 -0.99 -12.30 -4.57
CA VAL A 227 -1.60 -11.95 -3.26
C VAL A 227 -2.36 -10.63 -3.35
N HIS A 228 -1.74 -9.61 -3.93
CA HIS A 228 -2.30 -8.26 -4.02
C HIS A 228 -3.63 -8.16 -4.79
N PRO A 229 -3.82 -8.82 -5.95
CA PRO A 229 -5.12 -8.90 -6.61
C PRO A 229 -6.23 -9.50 -5.74
N PHE A 230 -5.94 -10.58 -5.00
CA PHE A 230 -6.91 -11.18 -4.10
C PHE A 230 -7.23 -10.27 -2.90
N SER A 231 -6.23 -9.63 -2.31
CA SER A 231 -6.44 -8.66 -1.24
C SER A 231 -7.24 -7.44 -1.68
N ALA A 232 -7.03 -6.97 -2.92
CA ALA A 232 -7.85 -5.90 -3.50
C ALA A 232 -9.32 -6.29 -3.60
N GLY A 233 -9.63 -7.54 -3.97
CA GLY A 233 -10.97 -8.09 -3.93
C GLY A 233 -11.59 -8.03 -2.53
N LEU A 234 -10.85 -8.49 -1.51
CA LEU A 234 -11.30 -8.45 -0.11
C LEU A 234 -11.56 -7.02 0.36
N SER A 235 -10.67 -6.09 0.03
CA SER A 235 -10.83 -4.68 0.41
C SER A 235 -12.08 -4.07 -0.24
N VAL A 236 -12.27 -4.25 -1.55
CA VAL A 236 -13.37 -3.65 -2.31
C VAL A 236 -14.73 -4.23 -1.94
N VAL A 237 -14.82 -5.54 -1.69
CA VAL A 237 -16.11 -6.22 -1.49
C VAL A 237 -16.50 -6.30 -0.01
N LEU A 238 -15.51 -6.48 0.88
CA LEU A 238 -15.72 -6.71 2.30
C LEU A 238 -15.27 -5.53 3.19
N GLY A 239 -14.63 -4.50 2.62
CA GLY A 239 -14.11 -3.37 3.38
C GLY A 239 -12.92 -3.72 4.28
N LEU A 240 -12.18 -4.79 3.99
CA LEU A 240 -11.02 -5.17 4.79
C LEU A 240 -9.84 -4.24 4.47
N HIS A 241 -9.17 -3.77 5.51
CA HIS A 241 -7.95 -2.97 5.34
C HIS A 241 -6.87 -3.77 4.59
N HIS A 242 -6.14 -3.07 3.72
CA HIS A 242 -5.19 -3.66 2.77
C HIS A 242 -4.23 -4.67 3.39
N CYS A 243 -3.52 -4.29 4.45
CA CYS A 243 -2.46 -5.12 5.01
C CYS A 243 -2.99 -6.42 5.66
N ILE A 244 -4.14 -6.36 6.36
CA ILE A 244 -4.76 -7.58 6.88
C ILE A 244 -5.34 -8.44 5.76
N ALA A 245 -5.89 -7.81 4.71
CA ALA A 245 -6.36 -8.53 3.52
C ALA A 245 -5.22 -9.24 2.79
N ASN A 246 -4.02 -8.63 2.70
CA ASN A 246 -2.81 -9.27 2.17
C ASN A 246 -2.40 -10.50 3.01
N CYS A 247 -2.42 -10.40 4.33
CA CYS A 247 -2.12 -11.54 5.20
C CYS A 247 -3.12 -12.69 5.03
N ILE A 248 -4.43 -12.39 4.94
CA ILE A 248 -5.49 -13.38 4.69
C ILE A 248 -5.29 -14.03 3.31
N ALA A 249 -5.01 -13.23 2.28
CA ALA A 249 -4.79 -13.73 0.92
C ALA A 249 -3.53 -14.61 0.85
N LEU A 250 -2.40 -14.21 1.42
CA LEU A 250 -1.21 -15.05 1.48
C LEU A 250 -1.50 -16.38 2.19
N ASN A 251 -2.26 -16.35 3.28
CA ASN A 251 -2.62 -17.56 4.01
C ASN A 251 -3.42 -18.54 3.14
N ALA A 252 -4.32 -18.05 2.30
CA ALA A 252 -5.13 -18.90 1.41
C ALA A 252 -4.39 -19.34 0.13
N LEU A 253 -3.36 -18.61 -0.26
CA LEU A 253 -2.56 -18.81 -1.47
C LEU A 253 -1.25 -19.61 -1.22
N GLY A 254 -1.14 -20.30 -0.09
CA GLY A 254 0.06 -21.07 0.28
C GLY A 254 0.50 -22.11 -0.75
N GLU A 255 -0.39 -22.60 -1.60
CA GLU A 255 -0.05 -23.52 -2.71
C GLU A 255 0.86 -22.88 -3.78
N PHE A 256 0.79 -21.55 -3.93
CA PHE A 256 1.63 -20.80 -4.88
C PHE A 256 2.95 -20.34 -4.26
N TYR A 257 3.02 -20.21 -2.93
CA TYR A 257 4.17 -19.73 -2.16
C TYR A 257 4.44 -20.64 -0.95
N PRO A 258 4.70 -21.94 -1.13
CA PRO A 258 4.68 -22.91 -0.03
C PRO A 258 5.75 -22.67 1.05
N ALA A 259 6.95 -22.25 0.66
CA ALA A 259 8.04 -21.97 1.60
C ALA A 259 7.77 -20.68 2.39
N GLU A 260 7.36 -19.63 1.70
CA GLU A 260 7.08 -18.31 2.26
C GLU A 260 5.82 -18.32 3.12
N HIS A 261 4.81 -19.11 2.75
CA HIS A 261 3.64 -19.35 3.58
C HIS A 261 4.02 -20.05 4.90
N ALA A 262 4.85 -21.09 4.86
CA ALA A 262 5.32 -21.77 6.08
C ALA A 262 6.11 -20.82 6.99
N GLU A 263 6.93 -19.95 6.40
CA GLU A 263 7.67 -18.92 7.13
C GLU A 263 6.74 -17.87 7.74
N PHE A 264 5.75 -17.38 6.98
CA PHE A 264 4.71 -16.47 7.45
C PHE A 264 3.96 -17.06 8.67
N GLN A 265 3.56 -18.33 8.61
CA GLN A 265 2.96 -19.03 9.76
C GLN A 265 3.89 -19.06 10.97
N THR A 266 5.18 -19.27 10.76
CA THR A 266 6.19 -19.26 11.82
C THR A 266 6.27 -17.88 12.48
N MET A 267 6.29 -16.80 11.70
CA MET A 267 6.30 -15.43 12.19
C MET A 267 5.02 -15.09 12.97
N MET A 268 3.84 -15.46 12.44
CA MET A 268 2.56 -15.29 13.14
C MET A 268 2.56 -15.98 14.51
N ASN A 269 2.98 -17.23 14.55
CA ASN A 269 3.06 -18.02 15.79
C ASN A 269 4.06 -17.41 16.78
N LYS A 270 5.24 -16.98 16.32
CA LYS A 270 6.25 -16.31 17.15
C LYS A 270 5.70 -15.04 17.78
N GLN A 271 5.00 -14.24 16.99
CA GLN A 271 4.43 -12.97 17.44
C GLN A 271 3.05 -13.12 18.09
N LYS A 272 2.47 -14.31 18.11
CA LYS A 272 1.12 -14.59 18.66
C LYS A 272 0.04 -13.69 18.04
N VAL A 273 0.18 -13.44 16.75
CA VAL A 273 -0.80 -12.68 15.95
C VAL A 273 -1.72 -13.68 15.25
N SER A 274 -3.01 -13.39 15.20
CA SER A 274 -4.02 -14.22 14.53
C SER A 274 -4.69 -13.46 13.38
N LEU A 275 -5.14 -14.19 12.37
CA LEU A 275 -5.96 -13.64 11.29
C LEU A 275 -7.44 -13.90 11.53
N PRO A 276 -8.33 -13.02 11.08
CA PRO A 276 -9.73 -13.36 10.91
C PRO A 276 -9.89 -14.58 10.01
N VAL A 277 -10.77 -15.50 10.39
CA VAL A 277 -11.08 -16.72 9.62
C VAL A 277 -12.50 -16.68 9.13
N GLY A 278 -12.77 -17.30 7.98
CA GLY A 278 -14.12 -17.40 7.43
C GLY A 278 -14.70 -16.05 6.99
N VAL A 279 -13.85 -15.08 6.65
CA VAL A 279 -14.30 -13.75 6.20
C VAL A 279 -15.18 -13.82 4.94
N CYS A 280 -15.00 -14.87 4.15
CA CYS A 280 -15.80 -15.15 2.95
C CYS A 280 -16.86 -16.24 3.12
N ALA A 281 -17.08 -16.78 4.34
CA ALA A 281 -17.87 -18.01 4.54
C ALA A 281 -19.38 -17.90 4.18
N ASN A 282 -19.97 -16.72 4.28
CA ASN A 282 -21.42 -16.51 4.13
C ASN A 282 -21.76 -15.48 3.05
N LEU A 283 -20.95 -15.40 2.01
CA LEU A 283 -21.17 -14.46 0.92
C LEU A 283 -22.22 -14.98 -0.07
N SER A 284 -22.97 -14.06 -0.67
CA SER A 284 -23.86 -14.36 -1.78
C SER A 284 -23.07 -14.62 -3.08
N ASP A 285 -23.69 -15.28 -4.04
CA ASP A 285 -23.10 -15.50 -5.35
C ASP A 285 -22.70 -14.19 -6.03
N GLU A 286 -23.49 -13.12 -5.85
CA GLU A 286 -23.17 -11.78 -6.35
C GLU A 286 -21.89 -11.23 -5.72
N GLN A 287 -21.71 -11.41 -4.42
CA GLN A 287 -20.48 -10.98 -3.74
C GLN A 287 -19.25 -11.76 -4.24
N TYR A 288 -19.38 -13.08 -4.45
CA TYR A 288 -18.30 -13.86 -5.07
C TYR A 288 -17.99 -13.39 -6.47
N GLN A 289 -18.99 -13.10 -7.30
CA GLN A 289 -18.76 -12.53 -8.64
C GLN A 289 -18.01 -11.19 -8.57
N ARG A 290 -18.35 -10.33 -7.62
CA ARG A 290 -17.64 -9.08 -7.38
C ARG A 290 -16.19 -9.31 -6.93
N LEU A 291 -15.93 -10.28 -6.06
CA LEU A 291 -14.58 -10.67 -5.65
C LEU A 291 -13.75 -11.13 -6.85
N VAL A 292 -14.32 -11.99 -7.69
CA VAL A 292 -13.66 -12.44 -8.94
C VAL A 292 -13.33 -11.24 -9.82
N ALA A 293 -14.30 -10.39 -10.11
CA ALA A 293 -14.12 -9.23 -10.99
C ALA A 293 -13.06 -8.26 -10.45
N ALA A 294 -13.09 -7.97 -9.14
CA ALA A 294 -12.13 -7.09 -8.48
C ALA A 294 -10.70 -7.67 -8.42
N THR A 295 -10.56 -9.00 -8.50
CA THR A 295 -9.27 -9.69 -8.55
C THR A 295 -8.70 -9.71 -9.96
N VAL A 296 -9.47 -10.19 -10.93
CA VAL A 296 -8.96 -10.47 -12.29
C VAL A 296 -8.71 -9.22 -13.13
N VAL A 297 -9.21 -8.07 -12.72
CA VAL A 297 -8.92 -6.77 -13.36
C VAL A 297 -7.44 -6.40 -13.27
N HIS A 298 -6.72 -6.94 -12.30
CA HIS A 298 -5.29 -6.69 -12.09
C HIS A 298 -4.40 -7.54 -13.01
N ALA A 299 -4.59 -7.40 -14.32
CA ALA A 299 -3.93 -8.26 -15.32
C ALA A 299 -2.40 -8.25 -15.24
N LYS A 300 -1.75 -7.10 -14.95
CA LYS A 300 -0.29 -6.99 -14.91
C LYS A 300 0.33 -7.75 -13.72
N PRO A 301 -0.13 -7.62 -12.48
CA PRO A 301 0.29 -8.48 -11.36
C PRO A 301 0.04 -9.97 -11.61
N LEU A 302 -1.12 -10.32 -12.13
CA LEU A 302 -1.47 -11.72 -12.41
C LEU A 302 -0.59 -12.31 -13.52
N THR A 303 -0.27 -11.53 -14.56
CA THR A 303 0.70 -11.91 -15.59
C THR A 303 2.10 -12.07 -15.02
N ASN A 304 2.50 -11.19 -14.07
CA ASN A 304 3.79 -11.33 -13.38
C ASN A 304 3.90 -12.68 -12.66
N ALA A 305 2.85 -13.08 -11.94
CA ALA A 305 2.84 -14.30 -11.15
C ALA A 305 2.68 -15.59 -11.99
N LEU A 306 1.80 -15.59 -12.98
CA LEU A 306 1.33 -16.81 -13.67
C LEU A 306 1.54 -16.80 -15.19
N GLY A 307 2.11 -15.72 -15.73
CA GLY A 307 2.27 -15.55 -17.17
C GLY A 307 1.03 -14.96 -17.87
N PRO A 308 1.12 -14.72 -19.18
CA PRO A 308 0.05 -14.05 -19.94
C PRO A 308 -1.25 -14.87 -20.01
N SER A 309 -1.17 -16.19 -19.85
CA SER A 309 -2.32 -17.08 -19.81
C SER A 309 -2.86 -17.32 -18.41
N PHE A 310 -2.67 -16.38 -17.47
CA PHE A 310 -3.09 -16.55 -16.08
C PHE A 310 -4.57 -16.95 -15.92
N ARG A 311 -5.44 -16.62 -16.87
CA ARG A 311 -6.86 -17.02 -16.87
C ARG A 311 -7.08 -18.52 -17.04
N ASP A 312 -6.12 -19.25 -17.60
CA ASP A 312 -6.19 -20.71 -17.71
C ASP A 312 -5.98 -21.37 -16.32
N VAL A 313 -5.24 -20.70 -15.43
CA VAL A 313 -5.00 -21.13 -14.04
C VAL A 313 -6.07 -20.58 -13.09
N LEU A 314 -6.41 -19.31 -13.25
CA LEU A 314 -7.39 -18.57 -12.44
C LEU A 314 -8.71 -18.42 -13.20
N THR A 315 -9.41 -19.55 -13.40
CA THR A 315 -10.81 -19.50 -13.84
C THR A 315 -11.67 -18.86 -12.75
N ASP A 316 -12.88 -18.40 -13.09
CA ASP A 316 -13.78 -17.77 -12.11
C ASP A 316 -14.12 -18.76 -10.97
N GLU A 317 -14.28 -20.04 -11.29
CA GLU A 317 -14.49 -21.11 -10.31
C GLU A 317 -13.29 -21.24 -9.37
N ARG A 318 -12.06 -21.25 -9.92
CA ARG A 318 -10.85 -21.38 -9.11
C ARG A 318 -10.63 -20.17 -8.18
N VAL A 319 -10.87 -18.97 -8.68
CA VAL A 319 -10.80 -17.75 -7.85
C VAL A 319 -11.84 -17.81 -6.73
N THR A 320 -13.07 -18.24 -7.04
CA THR A 320 -14.14 -18.42 -6.04
C THR A 320 -13.78 -19.47 -4.98
N GLU A 321 -13.19 -20.61 -5.39
CA GLU A 321 -12.71 -21.65 -4.47
C GLU A 321 -11.63 -21.11 -3.51
N ILE A 322 -10.71 -20.29 -4.01
CA ILE A 322 -9.67 -19.66 -3.18
C ILE A 322 -10.31 -18.73 -2.15
N PHE A 323 -11.26 -17.88 -2.55
CA PHE A 323 -11.97 -17.01 -1.60
C PHE A 323 -12.77 -17.81 -0.56
N ARG A 324 -13.38 -18.93 -0.93
CA ARG A 324 -14.11 -19.79 0.04
C ARG A 324 -13.22 -20.38 1.14
N ARG A 325 -11.90 -20.38 0.97
CA ARG A 325 -10.94 -20.81 2.00
C ARG A 325 -10.53 -19.69 2.96
N MET A 326 -10.90 -18.44 2.65
CA MET A 326 -10.66 -17.24 3.45
C MET A 326 -11.86 -17.01 4.39
#